data_590b7773c1acc2e85e0d70de22b402d4
#
_entry.id   590b7773c1acc2e85e0d70de22b402d4
#
_cell.length_a   1.000
_cell.length_b   1.000
_cell.length_c   1.000
_cell.angle_alpha   90.00
_cell.angle_beta   90.00
_cell.angle_gamma   90.00
#
_symmetry.space_group_name_H-M   'P 1'
#
loop_
_entity.id
_entity.type
_entity.pdbx_description
1 polymer ?
#
loop_
_entity_poly.entity_id
_entity_poly.type
_entity_poly.pdbx_seq_one_letter_code
_entity_poly.pdbx_strand_id
1 'polypeptide(L)'
;MVDFCTQCGAYISPKQGGCSHCKHLQVKEFQSPNLPIAKLTIEDVLTYFPSPTMRKYQKEIITRTVQAYRSGKKCVIVIAPTGFGKSLVNAAFTSVTKSFYVTPQLALIDQLLADPNLASRFVEIKGRQNYECYYSPRRGVHVGKCVTEGYPCNERLDVCPYWMQKHLASQAPSVLMSLAYLIYEGTTEGSETYLGTRPLLVLDEAHNLEEQCLNYVSLKFTPFSVPYEIYHKLLPNLKKVGTRVELDVFLADVIGYLKLMLGRLETKSEQNAISLIEAENKQLMERFLENYNLFMFSNSEWVWEIRNDQLLLQPVFAREFMKNLVWKRGENYLISSATILDPEEYVKLNGLTDILEEDEIEILEAPSTFPPENRPIIDATVGPLTMQQWDTNMPLAVAEVEEILRKEKGNVAIHCHSYRHQRALVADLSPKFQRRLIVHTGDDREEKLQEWMRSRGKVFVSVAFNEGQDWKYDVCSAQILLKVPFGDIGDRRVKRRLELGHRQWYLNQAMLEVIQAYGRAVRAEDDAARFYVVDGSCTELIRNTWRFIPDWFKAALPPTFKQGPTNLTSMSKAN
;
A
#
# COMPACT_ATOMS: atom_id res chain seq x y z
N MET A 1 8.01 -45.05 -5.81
CA MET A 1 7.26 -44.30 -6.81
C MET A 1 7.83 -42.89 -6.84
N VAL A 2 8.07 -42.38 -8.01
CA VAL A 2 8.58 -41.02 -8.20
C VAL A 2 7.35 -40.14 -8.25
N ASP A 3 7.17 -39.28 -7.28
CA ASP A 3 6.00 -38.38 -7.23
C ASP A 3 6.29 -37.13 -8.06
N PHE A 4 5.43 -36.85 -9.01
CA PHE A 4 5.43 -35.60 -9.77
C PHE A 4 4.33 -34.68 -9.22
N CYS A 5 4.62 -33.40 -9.19
CA CYS A 5 3.65 -32.40 -8.81
C CYS A 5 2.46 -32.44 -9.79
N THR A 6 1.27 -32.70 -9.28
CA THR A 6 0.05 -32.78 -10.08
C THR A 6 -0.32 -31.45 -10.74
N GLN A 7 0.29 -30.35 -10.28
CA GLN A 7 0.01 -29.01 -10.79
C GLN A 7 1.03 -28.48 -11.80
N CYS A 8 2.32 -28.80 -11.67
CA CYS A 8 3.34 -28.29 -12.59
C CYS A 8 4.18 -29.37 -13.26
N GLY A 9 3.89 -30.65 -13.02
CA GLY A 9 4.65 -31.78 -13.57
C GLY A 9 6.08 -31.93 -13.05
N ALA A 10 6.55 -31.06 -12.14
CA ALA A 10 7.91 -31.11 -11.63
C ALA A 10 8.08 -32.26 -10.63
N TYR A 11 9.29 -32.84 -10.59
CA TYR A 11 9.66 -33.88 -9.64
C TYR A 11 9.57 -33.37 -8.20
N ILE A 12 8.86 -34.11 -7.35
CA ILE A 12 8.78 -33.87 -5.90
C ILE A 12 9.71 -34.82 -5.19
N SER A 13 10.68 -34.28 -4.47
CA SER A 13 11.52 -35.12 -3.60
C SER A 13 10.67 -35.69 -2.45
N PRO A 14 10.73 -36.98 -2.15
CA PRO A 14 9.96 -37.61 -1.07
C PRO A 14 10.21 -37.04 0.34
N LYS A 15 11.26 -36.24 0.49
CA LYS A 15 11.63 -35.58 1.76
C LYS A 15 11.11 -34.14 1.88
N GLN A 16 10.51 -33.58 0.82
CA GLN A 16 9.95 -32.23 0.81
C GLN A 16 8.43 -32.36 0.73
N GLY A 17 7.70 -31.91 1.73
CA GLY A 17 6.23 -31.93 1.79
C GLY A 17 5.51 -31.03 0.77
N GLY A 18 6.19 -30.66 -0.34
CA GLY A 18 5.66 -29.84 -1.40
C GLY A 18 6.60 -29.75 -2.61
N CYS A 19 6.11 -29.19 -3.71
CA CYS A 19 6.88 -28.99 -4.93
C CYS A 19 7.85 -27.80 -4.78
N SER A 20 9.15 -28.06 -4.93
CA SER A 20 10.18 -27.01 -4.88
C SER A 20 10.10 -26.03 -6.05
N HIS A 21 9.47 -26.43 -7.17
CA HIS A 21 9.37 -25.65 -8.39
C HIS A 21 8.20 -24.63 -8.35
N CYS A 22 7.02 -25.06 -7.93
CA CYS A 22 5.86 -24.17 -7.83
C CYS A 22 5.52 -23.77 -6.38
N LYS A 23 6.34 -24.21 -5.39
CA LYS A 23 6.10 -24.04 -3.95
C LYS A 23 4.72 -24.51 -3.48
N HIS A 24 4.06 -25.35 -4.28
CA HIS A 24 2.77 -25.87 -3.92
C HIS A 24 2.93 -26.92 -2.83
N LEU A 25 2.46 -26.59 -1.66
CA LEU A 25 2.03 -27.59 -0.68
C LEU A 25 0.87 -28.37 -1.32
N GLN A 26 0.78 -29.69 -1.11
CA GLN A 26 -0.46 -30.44 -1.35
C GLN A 26 -1.51 -29.95 -0.33
N VAL A 27 -2.07 -28.77 -0.59
CA VAL A 27 -3.13 -28.22 0.22
C VAL A 27 -4.38 -28.96 -0.21
N LYS A 28 -5.06 -29.63 0.73
CA LYS A 28 -6.44 -30.09 0.51
C LYS A 28 -7.20 -28.91 -0.04
N GLU A 29 -7.78 -29.04 -1.25
CA GLU A 29 -8.58 -27.98 -1.85
C GLU A 29 -9.64 -27.54 -0.86
N PHE A 30 -9.56 -26.27 -0.48
CA PHE A 30 -10.58 -25.67 0.36
C PHE A 30 -11.87 -25.55 -0.46
N GLN A 31 -12.89 -26.31 -0.08
CA GLN A 31 -14.19 -26.27 -0.74
C GLN A 31 -15.02 -25.13 -0.13
N SER A 32 -15.16 -24.05 -0.90
CA SER A 32 -16.06 -22.95 -0.55
C SER A 32 -17.51 -23.36 -0.90
N PRO A 33 -18.49 -23.04 -0.05
CA PRO A 33 -19.91 -23.24 -0.38
C PRO A 33 -20.40 -22.30 -1.47
N ASN A 34 -19.64 -21.26 -1.81
CA ASN A 34 -19.92 -20.27 -2.86
C ASN A 34 -21.34 -19.68 -2.78
N LEU A 35 -21.68 -19.16 -1.61
CA LEU A 35 -22.98 -18.58 -1.32
C LEU A 35 -23.11 -17.14 -1.85
N PRO A 36 -24.31 -16.72 -2.31
CA PRO A 36 -24.58 -15.34 -2.65
C PRO A 36 -24.49 -14.43 -1.42
N ILE A 37 -23.85 -13.27 -1.54
CA ILE A 37 -23.62 -12.31 -0.44
C ILE A 37 -24.92 -11.96 0.31
N ALA A 38 -25.99 -11.64 -0.41
CA ALA A 38 -27.28 -11.27 0.17
C ALA A 38 -27.98 -12.40 0.94
N LYS A 39 -27.53 -13.65 0.78
CA LYS A 39 -28.10 -14.83 1.45
C LYS A 39 -27.21 -15.37 2.56
N LEU A 40 -26.04 -14.79 2.79
CA LEU A 40 -25.13 -15.22 3.85
C LEU A 40 -25.83 -15.17 5.23
N THR A 41 -25.64 -16.23 6.01
CA THR A 41 -25.99 -16.24 7.42
C THR A 41 -24.75 -16.02 8.29
N ILE A 42 -24.95 -15.61 9.51
CA ILE A 42 -23.85 -15.45 10.47
C ILE A 42 -23.17 -16.80 10.70
N GLU A 43 -23.95 -17.88 10.75
CA GLU A 43 -23.45 -19.24 10.93
C GLU A 43 -22.55 -19.69 9.79
N ASP A 44 -22.90 -19.36 8.53
CA ASP A 44 -22.06 -19.67 7.37
C ASP A 44 -20.66 -19.07 7.53
N VAL A 45 -20.58 -17.77 7.87
CA VAL A 45 -19.29 -17.08 8.01
C VAL A 45 -18.50 -17.57 9.23
N LEU A 46 -19.18 -17.84 10.34
CA LEU A 46 -18.53 -18.35 11.56
C LEU A 46 -18.00 -19.77 11.39
N THR A 47 -18.74 -20.64 10.69
CA THR A 47 -18.31 -22.03 10.39
C THR A 47 -17.02 -22.07 9.59
N TYR A 48 -16.84 -21.10 8.69
CA TYR A 48 -15.64 -21.00 7.86
C TYR A 48 -14.59 -20.02 8.39
N PHE A 49 -14.74 -19.55 9.64
CA PHE A 49 -13.71 -18.69 10.25
C PHE A 49 -12.35 -19.43 10.33
N PRO A 50 -11.26 -18.81 9.86
CA PRO A 50 -10.01 -19.55 9.62
C PRO A 50 -9.23 -19.95 10.89
N SER A 51 -9.59 -19.45 12.07
CA SER A 51 -8.91 -19.74 13.34
C SER A 51 -9.84 -20.50 14.30
N PRO A 52 -9.32 -21.43 15.11
CA PRO A 52 -10.12 -22.12 16.13
C PRO A 52 -10.64 -21.19 17.24
N THR A 53 -9.98 -20.03 17.40
CA THR A 53 -10.36 -19.03 18.41
C THR A 53 -10.57 -17.67 17.75
N MET A 54 -11.61 -16.99 18.18
CA MET A 54 -11.90 -15.62 17.75
C MET A 54 -11.39 -14.62 18.81
N ARG A 55 -10.83 -13.52 18.34
CA ARG A 55 -10.51 -12.38 19.19
C ARG A 55 -11.79 -11.62 19.57
N LYS A 56 -11.73 -10.88 20.66
CA LYS A 56 -12.82 -10.00 21.09
C LYS A 56 -13.28 -9.10 19.94
N TYR A 57 -14.57 -8.90 19.81
CA TYR A 57 -15.26 -8.11 18.78
C TYR A 57 -15.23 -8.67 17.34
N GLN A 58 -14.46 -9.69 16.99
CA GLN A 58 -14.47 -10.26 15.63
C GLN A 58 -15.86 -10.83 15.28
N LYS A 59 -16.48 -11.57 16.20
CA LYS A 59 -17.84 -12.11 16.00
C LYS A 59 -18.87 -10.99 15.82
N GLU A 60 -18.75 -9.90 16.57
CA GLU A 60 -19.63 -8.74 16.44
C GLU A 60 -19.52 -8.09 15.06
N ILE A 61 -18.29 -7.82 14.60
CA ILE A 61 -18.04 -7.22 13.27
C ILE A 61 -18.55 -8.15 12.16
N ILE A 62 -18.31 -9.46 12.24
CA ILE A 62 -18.87 -10.43 11.28
C ILE A 62 -20.39 -10.35 11.26
N THR A 63 -21.03 -10.35 12.46
CA THR A 63 -22.48 -10.27 12.59
C THR A 63 -23.03 -9.01 11.92
N ARG A 64 -22.49 -7.85 12.23
CA ARG A 64 -22.90 -6.57 11.65
C ARG A 64 -22.66 -6.51 10.13
N THR A 65 -21.54 -7.05 9.65
CA THR A 65 -21.23 -7.12 8.21
C THR A 65 -22.25 -8.00 7.46
N VAL A 66 -22.58 -9.17 8.00
CA VAL A 66 -23.62 -10.04 7.42
C VAL A 66 -24.99 -9.34 7.42
N GLN A 67 -25.36 -8.69 8.52
CA GLN A 67 -26.62 -7.93 8.61
C GLN A 67 -26.68 -6.80 7.60
N ALA A 68 -25.58 -6.08 7.39
CA ALA A 68 -25.48 -5.01 6.40
C ALA A 68 -25.74 -5.56 4.98
N TYR A 69 -25.07 -6.62 4.57
CA TYR A 69 -25.33 -7.23 3.25
C TYR A 69 -26.76 -7.74 3.10
N ARG A 70 -27.32 -8.33 4.14
CA ARG A 70 -28.73 -8.81 4.11
C ARG A 70 -29.75 -7.68 4.08
N SER A 71 -29.41 -6.50 4.56
CA SER A 71 -30.26 -5.31 4.45
C SER A 71 -30.13 -4.56 3.11
N GLY A 72 -29.34 -5.10 2.16
CA GLY A 72 -29.17 -4.53 0.83
C GLY A 72 -27.95 -3.64 0.65
N LYS A 73 -27.08 -3.53 1.69
CA LYS A 73 -25.80 -2.81 1.52
C LYS A 73 -24.91 -3.56 0.53
N LYS A 74 -24.22 -2.82 -0.31
CA LYS A 74 -23.26 -3.36 -1.30
C LYS A 74 -21.80 -3.14 -0.87
N CYS A 75 -21.54 -2.15 -0.03
CA CYS A 75 -20.22 -1.86 0.49
C CYS A 75 -20.23 -1.82 2.01
N VAL A 76 -19.31 -2.57 2.63
CA VAL A 76 -19.06 -2.51 4.07
C VAL A 76 -17.61 -2.10 4.30
N ILE A 77 -17.42 -0.98 5.00
CA ILE A 77 -16.10 -0.47 5.39
C ILE A 77 -15.87 -0.81 6.86
N VAL A 78 -14.88 -1.66 7.13
CA VAL A 78 -14.50 -2.09 8.48
C VAL A 78 -13.24 -1.34 8.91
N ILE A 79 -13.39 -0.42 9.85
CA ILE A 79 -12.28 0.30 10.48
C ILE A 79 -11.95 -0.41 11.79
N ALA A 80 -10.84 -1.14 11.81
CA ALA A 80 -10.44 -1.93 12.95
C ALA A 80 -8.95 -1.75 13.25
N PRO A 81 -8.58 -1.53 14.53
CA PRO A 81 -7.19 -1.24 14.91
C PRO A 81 -6.25 -2.37 14.52
N THR A 82 -4.96 -2.04 14.45
CA THR A 82 -3.90 -3.04 14.27
C THR A 82 -4.01 -4.11 15.38
N GLY A 83 -3.72 -5.36 15.02
CA GLY A 83 -3.87 -6.48 15.96
C GLY A 83 -5.30 -7.01 16.14
N PHE A 84 -6.32 -6.36 15.59
CA PHE A 84 -7.71 -6.87 15.61
C PHE A 84 -7.84 -8.23 14.91
N GLY A 85 -7.01 -8.51 13.90
CA GLY A 85 -7.10 -9.70 13.07
C GLY A 85 -8.08 -9.53 11.91
N LYS A 86 -8.03 -8.35 11.23
CA LYS A 86 -8.81 -8.02 10.03
C LYS A 86 -8.73 -9.11 8.96
N SER A 87 -7.52 -9.60 8.71
CA SER A 87 -7.27 -10.61 7.67
C SER A 87 -8.01 -11.92 7.93
N LEU A 88 -8.20 -12.32 9.21
CA LEU A 88 -9.02 -13.50 9.55
C LEU A 88 -10.51 -13.25 9.28
N VAL A 89 -11.00 -12.06 9.62
CA VAL A 89 -12.39 -11.66 9.30
C VAL A 89 -12.62 -11.62 7.80
N ASN A 90 -11.73 -10.96 7.06
CA ASN A 90 -11.79 -10.89 5.60
C ASN A 90 -11.77 -12.29 4.97
N ALA A 91 -10.88 -13.17 5.45
CA ALA A 91 -10.76 -14.54 4.96
C ALA A 91 -12.00 -15.40 5.28
N ALA A 92 -12.72 -15.14 6.35
CA ALA A 92 -13.97 -15.81 6.64
C ALA A 92 -15.02 -15.53 5.55
N PHE A 93 -15.16 -14.26 5.11
CA PHE A 93 -16.07 -13.90 4.02
C PHE A 93 -15.63 -14.49 2.67
N THR A 94 -14.34 -14.43 2.35
CA THR A 94 -13.84 -15.00 1.09
C THR A 94 -13.88 -16.53 1.08
N SER A 95 -14.01 -17.16 2.23
CA SER A 95 -14.18 -18.60 2.33
C SER A 95 -15.61 -19.08 1.97
N VAL A 96 -16.60 -18.21 2.09
CA VAL A 96 -18.01 -18.58 1.89
C VAL A 96 -18.60 -18.09 0.57
N THR A 97 -17.94 -17.16 -0.12
CA THR A 97 -18.39 -16.61 -1.39
C THR A 97 -17.25 -16.45 -2.39
N LYS A 98 -17.54 -16.53 -3.69
CA LYS A 98 -16.52 -16.32 -4.72
C LYS A 98 -16.00 -14.88 -4.67
N SER A 99 -14.67 -14.71 -4.55
CA SER A 99 -14.10 -13.42 -4.18
C SER A 99 -12.72 -13.15 -4.78
N PHE A 100 -12.38 -11.86 -4.84
CA PHE A 100 -11.01 -11.38 -4.88
C PHE A 100 -10.60 -10.86 -3.50
N TYR A 101 -9.44 -11.27 -3.02
CA TYR A 101 -8.77 -10.69 -1.86
C TYR A 101 -7.56 -9.89 -2.33
N VAL A 102 -7.58 -8.60 -2.10
CA VAL A 102 -6.59 -7.67 -2.63
C VAL A 102 -5.82 -6.99 -1.50
N THR A 103 -4.50 -7.01 -1.61
CA THR A 103 -3.59 -6.35 -0.69
C THR A 103 -2.81 -5.25 -1.42
N PRO A 104 -2.33 -4.20 -0.71
CA PRO A 104 -1.54 -3.15 -1.35
C PRO A 104 -0.19 -3.64 -1.90
N GLN A 105 0.45 -4.63 -1.28
CA GLN A 105 1.84 -5.03 -1.56
C GLN A 105 2.01 -6.54 -1.63
N LEU A 106 3.00 -7.00 -2.43
CA LEU A 106 3.34 -8.42 -2.56
C LEU A 106 3.80 -9.04 -1.22
N ALA A 107 4.51 -8.28 -0.39
CA ALA A 107 4.96 -8.75 0.93
C ALA A 107 3.79 -9.19 1.84
N LEU A 108 2.64 -8.52 1.74
CA LEU A 108 1.44 -8.92 2.49
C LEU A 108 0.81 -10.21 1.93
N ILE A 109 0.91 -10.45 0.62
CA ILE A 109 0.52 -11.74 0.03
C ILE A 109 1.37 -12.85 0.63
N ASP A 110 2.68 -12.68 0.64
CA ASP A 110 3.60 -13.68 1.19
C ASP A 110 3.36 -13.93 2.68
N GLN A 111 3.03 -12.88 3.44
CA GLN A 111 2.66 -12.97 4.86
C GLN A 111 1.36 -13.76 5.07
N LEU A 112 0.32 -13.50 4.27
CA LEU A 112 -0.95 -14.23 4.36
C LEU A 112 -0.79 -15.71 4.00
N LEU A 113 0.05 -16.01 3.01
CA LEU A 113 0.32 -17.39 2.61
C LEU A 113 1.27 -18.12 3.59
N ALA A 114 2.04 -17.39 4.39
CA ALA A 114 2.84 -17.97 5.47
C ALA A 114 2.01 -18.32 6.72
N ASP A 115 0.81 -17.73 6.89
CA ASP A 115 -0.08 -18.06 8.01
C ASP A 115 -0.79 -19.39 7.73
N PRO A 116 -0.57 -20.44 8.57
CA PRO A 116 -1.17 -21.76 8.37
C PRO A 116 -2.71 -21.76 8.41
N ASN A 117 -3.35 -20.76 9.03
CA ASN A 117 -4.80 -20.62 9.04
C ASN A 117 -5.37 -20.06 7.73
N LEU A 118 -4.53 -19.35 6.94
CA LEU A 118 -4.93 -18.61 5.76
C LEU A 118 -4.44 -19.23 4.45
N ALA A 119 -3.25 -19.85 4.46
CA ALA A 119 -2.56 -20.35 3.26
C ALA A 119 -3.44 -21.21 2.35
N SER A 120 -4.27 -22.09 2.93
CA SER A 120 -5.13 -23.00 2.16
C SER A 120 -6.39 -22.36 1.57
N ARG A 121 -6.66 -21.10 1.91
CA ARG A 121 -7.92 -20.41 1.56
C ARG A 121 -7.86 -19.72 0.20
N PHE A 122 -6.66 -19.50 -0.33
CA PHE A 122 -6.44 -18.65 -1.49
C PHE A 122 -5.64 -19.37 -2.58
N VAL A 123 -5.98 -19.05 -3.81
CA VAL A 123 -5.07 -19.23 -4.94
C VAL A 123 -4.48 -17.85 -5.23
N GLU A 124 -3.14 -17.73 -5.12
CA GLU A 124 -2.46 -16.46 -5.41
C GLU A 124 -2.28 -16.25 -6.91
N ILE A 125 -2.24 -14.99 -7.33
CA ILE A 125 -1.75 -14.58 -8.65
C ILE A 125 -0.90 -13.32 -8.53
N LYS A 126 0.26 -13.32 -9.18
CA LYS A 126 1.21 -12.20 -9.22
C LYS A 126 1.49 -11.78 -10.67
N GLY A 127 2.16 -10.65 -10.87
CA GLY A 127 2.59 -10.21 -12.20
C GLY A 127 3.55 -11.21 -12.88
N ARG A 128 3.59 -11.20 -14.20
CA ARG A 128 4.41 -12.10 -15.05
C ARG A 128 5.88 -12.16 -14.65
N GLN A 129 6.43 -11.10 -14.10
CA GLN A 129 7.82 -11.02 -13.63
C GLN A 129 8.12 -11.93 -12.44
N ASN A 130 7.10 -12.37 -11.69
CA ASN A 130 7.24 -13.22 -10.52
C ASN A 130 7.23 -14.72 -10.86
N TYR A 131 7.11 -15.08 -12.14
CA TYR A 131 7.12 -16.46 -12.63
C TYR A 131 8.29 -16.65 -13.57
N GLU A 132 9.09 -17.69 -13.32
CA GLU A 132 10.22 -18.05 -14.18
C GLU A 132 9.71 -18.70 -15.47
N CYS A 133 10.27 -18.29 -16.62
CA CYS A 133 9.89 -18.86 -17.91
C CYS A 133 10.50 -20.25 -18.07
N TYR A 134 9.67 -21.27 -18.32
CA TYR A 134 10.12 -22.65 -18.52
C TYR A 134 11.15 -22.78 -19.66
N TYR A 135 10.92 -22.07 -20.78
CA TYR A 135 11.81 -22.11 -21.95
C TYR A 135 12.99 -21.14 -21.88
N SER A 136 13.04 -20.29 -20.87
CA SER A 136 14.12 -19.33 -20.63
C SER A 136 14.43 -19.26 -19.14
N PRO A 137 15.05 -20.31 -18.55
CA PRO A 137 15.38 -20.35 -17.13
C PRO A 137 16.14 -19.10 -16.68
N ARG A 138 15.85 -18.62 -15.46
CA ARG A 138 16.36 -17.38 -14.87
C ARG A 138 15.80 -16.09 -15.47
N ARG A 139 14.80 -16.17 -16.37
CA ARG A 139 14.09 -15.00 -16.92
C ARG A 139 12.62 -15.06 -16.49
N GLY A 140 12.06 -13.92 -16.14
CA GLY A 140 10.62 -13.82 -15.87
C GLY A 140 9.80 -14.05 -17.15
N VAL A 141 8.58 -14.55 -16.98
CA VAL A 141 7.65 -14.78 -18.11
C VAL A 141 7.39 -13.51 -18.92
N HIS A 142 7.47 -12.33 -18.31
CA HIS A 142 7.29 -11.04 -18.98
C HIS A 142 8.29 -10.79 -20.11
N VAL A 143 9.45 -11.42 -20.09
CA VAL A 143 10.51 -11.38 -21.12
C VAL A 143 10.91 -12.79 -21.58
N GLY A 144 9.99 -13.74 -21.45
CA GLY A 144 10.19 -15.12 -21.86
C GLY A 144 10.20 -15.29 -23.39
N LYS A 145 10.45 -16.51 -23.87
CA LYS A 145 10.57 -16.83 -25.32
C LYS A 145 9.34 -16.43 -26.15
N CYS A 146 8.14 -16.48 -25.56
CA CYS A 146 6.94 -16.02 -26.26
C CYS A 146 6.96 -14.53 -26.59
N VAL A 147 7.65 -13.73 -25.77
CA VAL A 147 7.80 -12.27 -25.98
C VAL A 147 9.02 -11.97 -26.87
N THR A 148 10.13 -12.68 -26.68
CA THR A 148 11.39 -12.39 -27.39
C THR A 148 11.50 -13.10 -28.75
N GLU A 149 10.91 -14.28 -28.90
CA GLU A 149 11.09 -15.14 -30.09
C GLU A 149 9.74 -15.51 -30.76
N GLY A 150 8.60 -14.94 -30.28
CA GLY A 150 7.28 -15.31 -30.80
C GLY A 150 6.88 -16.78 -30.53
N TYR A 151 7.55 -17.44 -29.57
CA TYR A 151 7.30 -18.85 -29.28
C TYR A 151 5.85 -19.06 -28.80
N PRO A 152 5.07 -19.98 -29.41
CA PRO A 152 3.63 -20.10 -29.17
C PRO A 152 3.31 -20.83 -27.86
N CYS A 153 3.79 -20.32 -26.73
CA CYS A 153 3.51 -20.89 -25.41
C CYS A 153 2.45 -20.13 -24.59
N ASN A 154 1.95 -19.00 -25.10
CA ASN A 154 1.00 -18.17 -24.35
C ASN A 154 -0.29 -18.89 -23.99
N GLU A 155 -0.77 -19.77 -24.86
CA GLU A 155 -2.02 -20.54 -24.66
C GLU A 155 -1.77 -21.94 -24.10
N ARG A 156 -0.50 -22.32 -23.84
CA ARG A 156 -0.19 -23.65 -23.30
C ARG A 156 -0.24 -23.64 -21.79
N LEU A 157 -1.41 -23.97 -21.27
CA LEU A 157 -1.66 -24.09 -19.83
C LEU A 157 -0.83 -25.20 -19.15
N ASP A 158 -0.22 -26.08 -19.95
CA ASP A 158 0.62 -27.19 -19.50
C ASP A 158 2.10 -26.83 -19.29
N VAL A 159 2.53 -25.67 -19.77
CA VAL A 159 3.97 -25.32 -19.80
C VAL A 159 4.29 -23.97 -19.14
N CYS A 160 3.46 -22.94 -19.34
CA CYS A 160 3.75 -21.60 -18.82
C CYS A 160 3.30 -21.45 -17.37
N PRO A 161 4.21 -21.27 -16.39
CA PRO A 161 3.84 -21.18 -14.97
C PRO A 161 2.87 -20.04 -14.67
N TYR A 162 2.99 -18.91 -15.39
CA TYR A 162 2.07 -17.79 -15.24
C TYR A 162 0.66 -18.12 -15.74
N TRP A 163 0.54 -18.70 -16.94
CA TRP A 163 -0.79 -19.04 -17.50
C TRP A 163 -1.46 -20.18 -16.75
N MET A 164 -0.68 -21.18 -16.29
CA MET A 164 -1.17 -22.22 -15.38
C MET A 164 -1.74 -21.61 -14.11
N GLN A 165 -0.99 -20.72 -13.46
CA GLN A 165 -1.42 -20.07 -12.23
C GLN A 165 -2.65 -19.16 -12.47
N LYS A 166 -2.68 -18.45 -13.59
CA LYS A 166 -3.81 -17.59 -13.97
C LYS A 166 -5.08 -18.42 -14.23
N HIS A 167 -4.93 -19.58 -14.86
CA HIS A 167 -6.03 -20.52 -15.07
C HIS A 167 -6.56 -21.07 -13.73
N LEU A 168 -5.68 -21.51 -12.84
CA LEU A 168 -6.07 -21.95 -11.49
C LEU A 168 -6.80 -20.83 -10.73
N ALA A 169 -6.29 -19.60 -10.79
CA ALA A 169 -6.93 -18.45 -10.18
C ALA A 169 -8.34 -18.18 -10.76
N SER A 170 -8.55 -18.38 -12.06
CA SER A 170 -9.87 -18.20 -12.68
C SER A 170 -10.93 -19.17 -12.16
N GLN A 171 -10.51 -20.39 -11.83
CA GLN A 171 -11.37 -21.46 -11.30
C GLN A 171 -11.54 -21.38 -9.77
N ALA A 172 -10.60 -20.79 -9.08
CA ALA A 172 -10.58 -20.75 -7.63
C ALA A 172 -11.77 -19.96 -7.03
N PRO A 173 -12.31 -20.38 -5.88
CA PRO A 173 -13.35 -19.64 -5.18
C PRO A 173 -12.81 -18.31 -4.62
N SER A 174 -11.59 -18.28 -4.16
CA SER A 174 -10.95 -17.05 -3.64
C SER A 174 -9.56 -16.86 -4.22
N VAL A 175 -9.31 -15.67 -4.80
CA VAL A 175 -8.03 -15.30 -5.42
C VAL A 175 -7.37 -14.19 -4.63
N LEU A 176 -6.12 -14.42 -4.24
CA LEU A 176 -5.29 -13.44 -3.55
C LEU A 176 -4.36 -12.75 -4.56
N MET A 177 -4.38 -11.41 -4.59
CA MET A 177 -3.56 -10.62 -5.50
C MET A 177 -3.20 -9.25 -4.93
N SER A 178 -2.24 -8.59 -5.54
CA SER A 178 -1.94 -7.19 -5.23
C SER A 178 -2.89 -6.23 -5.96
N LEU A 179 -3.07 -5.03 -5.41
CA LEU A 179 -3.87 -3.98 -6.07
C LEU A 179 -3.31 -3.64 -7.46
N ALA A 180 -1.99 -3.59 -7.60
CA ALA A 180 -1.36 -3.35 -8.90
C ALA A 180 -1.74 -4.43 -9.93
N TYR A 181 -1.87 -5.71 -9.51
CA TYR A 181 -2.33 -6.78 -10.40
C TYR A 181 -3.82 -6.66 -10.74
N LEU A 182 -4.67 -6.32 -9.77
CA LEU A 182 -6.09 -6.07 -9.99
C LEU A 182 -6.30 -4.95 -11.04
N ILE A 183 -5.57 -3.85 -10.91
CA ILE A 183 -5.63 -2.72 -11.83
C ILE A 183 -5.13 -3.13 -13.22
N TYR A 184 -4.00 -3.84 -13.31
CA TYR A 184 -3.46 -4.36 -14.58
C TYR A 184 -4.47 -5.26 -15.31
N GLU A 185 -5.13 -6.18 -14.61
CA GLU A 185 -6.21 -7.00 -15.15
C GLU A 185 -7.39 -6.13 -15.66
N GLY A 186 -7.58 -4.95 -15.03
CA GLY A 186 -8.62 -3.97 -15.37
C GLY A 186 -8.38 -3.20 -16.65
N THR A 187 -7.12 -3.02 -17.04
CA THR A 187 -6.73 -2.19 -18.19
C THR A 187 -6.52 -3.00 -19.47
N THR A 188 -6.53 -4.33 -19.41
CA THR A 188 -6.37 -5.17 -20.61
C THR A 188 -7.58 -5.00 -21.53
N GLU A 189 -7.40 -4.29 -22.64
CA GLU A 189 -8.46 -3.99 -23.62
C GLU A 189 -8.94 -5.25 -24.33
N GLY A 190 -10.24 -5.31 -24.60
CA GLY A 190 -10.87 -6.07 -25.69
C GLY A 190 -11.38 -7.46 -25.39
N SER A 191 -11.29 -7.96 -24.18
CA SER A 191 -12.00 -9.17 -23.78
C SER A 191 -12.52 -9.08 -22.35
N GLU A 192 -13.56 -9.82 -22.04
CA GLU A 192 -13.87 -10.20 -20.69
C GLU A 192 -12.57 -10.57 -19.98
N THR A 193 -12.21 -9.81 -18.94
CA THR A 193 -10.96 -10.05 -18.23
C THR A 193 -10.90 -11.52 -17.83
N TYR A 194 -9.76 -12.16 -18.00
CA TYR A 194 -9.61 -13.60 -17.81
C TYR A 194 -10.10 -14.08 -16.41
N LEU A 195 -9.96 -13.25 -15.38
CA LEU A 195 -10.45 -13.52 -14.03
C LEU A 195 -11.91 -13.07 -13.80
N GLY A 196 -12.49 -12.27 -14.71
CA GLY A 196 -13.86 -11.77 -14.67
C GLY A 196 -14.15 -10.81 -13.51
N THR A 197 -15.45 -10.67 -13.21
CA THR A 197 -15.98 -9.99 -12.02
C THR A 197 -16.38 -11.03 -10.98
N ARG A 198 -16.30 -10.70 -9.70
CA ARG A 198 -16.67 -11.60 -8.61
C ARG A 198 -17.75 -11.01 -7.71
N PRO A 199 -18.59 -11.85 -7.08
CA PRO A 199 -19.60 -11.40 -6.12
C PRO A 199 -19.04 -10.56 -4.98
N LEU A 200 -17.76 -10.78 -4.55
CA LEU A 200 -17.12 -10.02 -3.48
C LEU A 200 -15.70 -9.57 -3.87
N LEU A 201 -15.44 -8.28 -3.72
CA LEU A 201 -14.10 -7.69 -3.74
C LEU A 201 -13.72 -7.28 -2.32
N VAL A 202 -12.69 -7.91 -1.77
CA VAL A 202 -12.12 -7.55 -0.48
C VAL A 202 -10.85 -6.73 -0.70
N LEU A 203 -10.81 -5.52 -0.12
CA LEU A 203 -9.63 -4.65 -0.12
C LEU A 203 -9.09 -4.56 1.30
N ASP A 204 -7.93 -5.16 1.54
CA ASP A 204 -7.23 -5.10 2.83
C ASP A 204 -6.20 -3.97 2.84
N GLU A 205 -6.01 -3.34 4.01
CA GLU A 205 -5.18 -2.13 4.20
C GLU A 205 -5.49 -1.03 3.18
N ALA A 206 -6.79 -0.76 2.99
CA ALA A 206 -7.32 0.05 1.90
C ALA A 206 -7.11 1.58 2.07
N HIS A 207 -6.49 2.04 3.15
CA HIS A 207 -6.24 3.47 3.39
C HIS A 207 -5.37 4.13 2.30
N ASN A 208 -4.51 3.36 1.62
CA ASN A 208 -3.64 3.84 0.54
C ASN A 208 -4.20 3.62 -0.87
N LEU A 209 -5.47 3.25 -0.99
CA LEU A 209 -6.08 2.90 -2.27
C LEU A 209 -5.96 4.03 -3.30
N GLU A 210 -6.30 5.26 -2.93
CA GLU A 210 -6.21 6.42 -3.79
C GLU A 210 -4.78 6.65 -4.28
N GLU A 211 -3.80 6.63 -3.36
CA GLU A 211 -2.39 6.90 -3.69
C GLU A 211 -1.82 5.86 -4.64
N GLN A 212 -2.17 4.60 -4.46
CA GLN A 212 -1.74 3.53 -5.37
C GLN A 212 -2.34 3.68 -6.76
N CYS A 213 -3.62 4.03 -6.86
CA CYS A 213 -4.26 4.31 -8.15
C CYS A 213 -3.62 5.53 -8.83
N LEU A 214 -3.37 6.61 -8.09
CA LEU A 214 -2.66 7.79 -8.62
C LEU A 214 -1.28 7.43 -9.16
N ASN A 215 -0.52 6.63 -8.42
CA ASN A 215 0.79 6.17 -8.88
C ASN A 215 0.71 5.31 -10.15
N TYR A 216 -0.35 4.52 -10.28
CA TYR A 216 -0.58 3.69 -11.45
C TYR A 216 -0.91 4.52 -12.70
N VAL A 217 -1.80 5.52 -12.60
CA VAL A 217 -2.24 6.32 -13.74
C VAL A 217 -1.28 7.45 -14.10
N SER A 218 -0.37 7.82 -13.20
CA SER A 218 0.59 8.91 -13.42
C SER A 218 1.48 8.65 -14.63
N LEU A 219 1.67 9.67 -15.46
CA LEU A 219 2.61 9.64 -16.58
C LEU A 219 3.97 10.15 -16.11
N LYS A 220 4.98 9.31 -16.24
CA LYS A 220 6.35 9.61 -15.79
C LYS A 220 7.31 9.53 -16.96
N PHE A 221 8.08 10.60 -17.20
CA PHE A 221 9.21 10.56 -18.14
C PHE A 221 10.51 10.59 -17.34
N THR A 222 11.07 9.41 -17.16
CA THR A 222 12.27 9.15 -16.35
C THR A 222 13.17 8.14 -17.07
N PRO A 223 14.45 7.98 -16.70
CA PRO A 223 15.32 6.96 -17.31
C PRO A 223 14.84 5.51 -17.10
N PHE A 224 13.82 5.29 -16.23
CA PHE A 224 13.26 3.97 -15.91
C PHE A 224 11.84 3.75 -16.48
N SER A 225 11.20 4.80 -17.01
CA SER A 225 9.82 4.72 -17.52
C SER A 225 9.72 4.79 -19.05
N VAL A 226 10.80 5.11 -19.71
CA VAL A 226 10.95 5.08 -21.16
C VAL A 226 12.32 4.47 -21.53
N PRO A 227 12.52 3.98 -22.77
CA PRO A 227 13.83 3.49 -23.21
C PRO A 227 14.93 4.53 -22.98
N TYR A 228 16.07 4.09 -22.47
CA TYR A 228 17.20 4.95 -22.10
C TYR A 228 17.62 5.91 -23.24
N GLU A 229 17.66 5.42 -24.46
CA GLU A 229 18.03 6.22 -25.64
C GLU A 229 17.03 7.36 -25.88
N ILE A 230 15.74 7.12 -25.72
CA ILE A 230 14.69 8.14 -25.88
C ILE A 230 14.78 9.17 -24.75
N TYR A 231 14.98 8.70 -23.51
CA TYR A 231 15.15 9.61 -22.38
C TYR A 231 16.30 10.59 -22.64
N HIS A 232 17.49 10.11 -22.96
CA HIS A 232 18.65 10.97 -23.17
C HIS A 232 18.53 11.86 -24.41
N LYS A 233 17.90 11.37 -25.48
CA LYS A 233 17.64 12.15 -26.68
C LYS A 233 16.72 13.33 -26.41
N LEU A 234 15.68 13.16 -25.61
CA LEU A 234 14.65 14.17 -25.37
C LEU A 234 14.88 15.00 -24.10
N LEU A 235 15.84 14.62 -23.26
CA LEU A 235 16.18 15.36 -22.06
C LEU A 235 16.49 16.86 -22.29
N PRO A 236 17.23 17.27 -23.37
CA PRO A 236 17.44 18.68 -23.67
C PRO A 236 16.13 19.44 -23.97
N ASN A 237 15.13 18.77 -24.52
CA ASN A 237 13.82 19.35 -24.80
C ASN A 237 13.01 19.47 -23.50
N LEU A 238 13.06 18.46 -22.63
CA LEU A 238 12.42 18.50 -21.32
C LEU A 238 12.87 19.71 -20.48
N LYS A 239 14.18 20.04 -20.52
CA LYS A 239 14.75 21.18 -19.79
C LYS A 239 14.24 22.55 -20.25
N LYS A 240 13.58 22.62 -21.40
CA LYS A 240 13.00 23.85 -21.97
C LYS A 240 11.52 24.01 -21.61
N VAL A 241 10.89 23.00 -21.02
CA VAL A 241 9.47 23.00 -20.68
C VAL A 241 9.23 23.86 -19.44
N GLY A 242 8.57 25.00 -19.61
CA GLY A 242 8.15 25.90 -18.53
C GLY A 242 6.66 26.21 -18.58
N THR A 243 6.01 26.01 -19.73
CA THR A 243 4.60 26.29 -19.96
C THR A 243 3.83 25.03 -20.37
N ARG A 244 2.50 25.10 -20.29
CA ARG A 244 1.63 24.00 -20.73
C ARG A 244 1.80 23.70 -22.22
N VAL A 245 1.91 24.71 -23.06
CA VAL A 245 2.10 24.54 -24.51
C VAL A 245 3.41 23.79 -24.80
N GLU A 246 4.49 24.17 -24.14
CA GLU A 246 5.79 23.49 -24.30
C GLU A 246 5.73 22.04 -23.79
N LEU A 247 4.98 21.77 -22.73
CA LEU A 247 4.72 20.42 -22.25
C LEU A 247 3.99 19.58 -23.30
N ASP A 248 2.93 20.12 -23.91
CA ASP A 248 2.15 19.42 -24.92
C ASP A 248 3.00 19.10 -26.18
N VAL A 249 3.87 20.04 -26.61
CA VAL A 249 4.83 19.82 -27.69
C VAL A 249 5.85 18.73 -27.30
N PHE A 250 6.40 18.80 -26.09
CA PHE A 250 7.33 17.79 -25.57
C PHE A 250 6.70 16.39 -25.55
N LEU A 251 5.48 16.27 -25.05
CA LEU A 251 4.76 14.99 -25.02
C LEU A 251 4.49 14.46 -26.41
N ALA A 252 4.12 15.33 -27.37
CA ALA A 252 3.94 14.94 -28.77
C ALA A 252 5.24 14.35 -29.37
N ASP A 253 6.39 14.98 -29.09
CA ASP A 253 7.70 14.46 -29.49
C ASP A 253 7.97 13.07 -28.89
N VAL A 254 7.76 12.92 -27.55
CA VAL A 254 7.93 11.63 -26.86
C VAL A 254 7.07 10.56 -27.52
N ILE A 255 5.78 10.82 -27.70
CA ILE A 255 4.81 9.89 -28.29
C ILE A 255 5.22 9.51 -29.72
N GLY A 256 5.66 10.48 -30.52
CA GLY A 256 6.14 10.25 -31.88
C GLY A 256 7.32 9.27 -31.91
N TYR A 257 8.30 9.46 -31.04
CA TYR A 257 9.45 8.55 -30.93
C TYR A 257 9.06 7.16 -30.41
N LEU A 258 8.21 7.09 -29.38
CA LEU A 258 7.77 5.80 -28.84
C LEU A 258 7.01 4.98 -29.88
N LYS A 259 6.04 5.58 -30.60
CA LYS A 259 5.29 4.91 -31.68
C LYS A 259 6.19 4.44 -32.81
N LEU A 260 7.17 5.26 -33.22
CA LEU A 260 8.12 4.88 -34.25
C LEU A 260 8.98 3.68 -33.84
N MET A 261 9.50 3.68 -32.60
CA MET A 261 10.29 2.56 -32.10
C MET A 261 9.45 1.30 -31.92
N LEU A 262 8.24 1.44 -31.40
CA LEU A 262 7.33 0.32 -31.20
C LEU A 262 6.99 -0.37 -32.53
N GLY A 263 6.62 0.40 -33.56
CA GLY A 263 6.36 -0.14 -34.91
C GLY A 263 7.57 -0.85 -35.52
N ARG A 264 8.79 -0.37 -35.25
CA ARG A 264 10.03 -1.07 -35.69
C ARG A 264 10.23 -2.39 -34.97
N LEU A 265 9.94 -2.43 -33.66
CA LEU A 265 10.05 -3.66 -32.85
C LEU A 265 8.99 -4.68 -33.24
N GLU A 266 7.78 -4.25 -33.55
CA GLU A 266 6.70 -5.11 -34.04
C GLU A 266 7.08 -5.76 -35.36
N THR A 267 7.50 -4.97 -36.37
CA THR A 267 7.98 -5.49 -37.65
C THR A 267 9.18 -6.44 -37.47
N LYS A 268 10.11 -6.11 -36.57
CA LYS A 268 11.24 -6.99 -36.26
C LYS A 268 10.78 -8.30 -35.60
N SER A 269 9.85 -8.24 -34.65
CA SER A 269 9.36 -9.43 -33.93
C SER A 269 8.59 -10.39 -34.81
N GLU A 270 7.98 -9.92 -35.90
CA GLU A 270 7.32 -10.76 -36.91
C GLU A 270 8.32 -11.54 -37.78
N GLN A 271 9.52 -11.03 -37.93
CA GLN A 271 10.55 -11.58 -38.81
C GLN A 271 11.66 -12.31 -38.07
N ASN A 272 12.01 -11.85 -36.89
CA ASN A 272 13.14 -12.35 -36.10
C ASN A 272 12.87 -12.19 -34.59
N ALA A 273 13.64 -12.93 -33.79
CA ALA A 273 13.66 -12.75 -32.34
C ALA A 273 14.15 -11.33 -31.95
N ILE A 274 13.51 -10.75 -30.95
CA ILE A 274 13.96 -9.52 -30.32
C ILE A 274 14.82 -9.83 -29.08
N SER A 275 15.77 -8.96 -28.78
CA SER A 275 16.61 -9.08 -27.59
C SER A 275 15.82 -8.85 -26.30
N LEU A 276 16.39 -9.24 -25.16
CA LEU A 276 15.81 -9.00 -23.85
C LEU A 276 15.55 -7.50 -23.60
N ILE A 277 16.54 -6.66 -23.91
CA ILE A 277 16.45 -5.20 -23.75
C ILE A 277 15.32 -4.62 -24.63
N GLU A 278 15.17 -5.13 -25.86
CA GLU A 278 14.08 -4.70 -26.74
C GLU A 278 12.71 -5.12 -26.23
N ALA A 279 12.59 -6.31 -25.60
CA ALA A 279 11.36 -6.76 -24.96
C ALA A 279 10.99 -5.92 -23.74
N GLU A 280 11.96 -5.57 -22.90
CA GLU A 280 11.78 -4.67 -21.76
C GLU A 280 11.40 -3.26 -22.21
N ASN A 281 12.11 -2.72 -23.22
CA ASN A 281 11.80 -1.42 -23.81
C ASN A 281 10.38 -1.38 -24.40
N LYS A 282 9.92 -2.46 -25.03
CA LYS A 282 8.56 -2.57 -25.56
C LYS A 282 7.53 -2.37 -24.44
N GLN A 283 7.70 -3.03 -23.31
CA GLN A 283 6.79 -2.90 -22.15
C GLN A 283 6.80 -1.48 -21.57
N LEU A 284 7.97 -0.83 -21.47
CA LEU A 284 8.05 0.56 -21.02
C LEU A 284 7.28 1.50 -21.96
N MET A 285 7.43 1.30 -23.27
CA MET A 285 6.75 2.12 -24.29
C MET A 285 5.24 1.92 -24.27
N GLU A 286 4.77 0.67 -24.22
CA GLU A 286 3.34 0.32 -24.12
C GLU A 286 2.73 0.96 -22.87
N ARG A 287 3.39 0.82 -21.72
CA ARG A 287 2.94 1.40 -20.45
C ARG A 287 2.87 2.93 -20.49
N PHE A 288 3.87 3.59 -21.08
CA PHE A 288 3.85 5.04 -21.23
C PHE A 288 2.69 5.50 -22.12
N LEU A 289 2.44 4.80 -23.22
CA LEU A 289 1.32 5.11 -24.13
C LEU A 289 -0.04 4.90 -23.47
N GLU A 290 -0.20 3.84 -22.67
CA GLU A 290 -1.42 3.61 -21.87
C GLU A 290 -1.68 4.79 -20.93
N ASN A 291 -0.68 5.20 -20.13
CA ASN A 291 -0.82 6.32 -19.21
C ASN A 291 -1.03 7.66 -19.92
N TYR A 292 -0.41 7.86 -21.09
CA TYR A 292 -0.67 9.02 -21.93
C TYR A 292 -2.12 9.05 -22.42
N ASN A 293 -2.68 7.92 -22.81
CA ASN A 293 -4.09 7.83 -23.19
C ASN A 293 -5.01 8.15 -22.02
N LEU A 294 -4.71 7.64 -20.81
CA LEU A 294 -5.45 8.00 -19.60
C LEU A 294 -5.43 9.52 -19.35
N PHE A 295 -4.27 10.16 -19.53
CA PHE A 295 -4.16 11.61 -19.42
C PHE A 295 -5.01 12.34 -20.49
N MET A 296 -4.90 11.94 -21.76
CA MET A 296 -5.57 12.62 -22.88
C MET A 296 -7.09 12.48 -22.88
N PHE A 297 -7.61 11.35 -22.40
CA PHE A 297 -9.05 11.03 -22.46
C PHE A 297 -9.78 11.18 -21.12
N SER A 298 -9.08 11.57 -20.04
CA SER A 298 -9.72 11.86 -18.76
C SER A 298 -10.25 13.30 -18.71
N ASN A 299 -11.32 13.49 -17.93
CA ASN A 299 -11.82 14.83 -17.56
C ASN A 299 -11.18 15.35 -16.26
N SER A 300 -10.26 14.58 -15.67
CA SER A 300 -9.58 14.97 -14.43
C SER A 300 -8.67 16.17 -14.63
N GLU A 301 -8.54 16.97 -13.59
CA GLU A 301 -7.49 17.99 -13.52
C GLU A 301 -6.14 17.33 -13.27
N TRP A 302 -5.14 17.66 -14.09
CA TRP A 302 -3.79 17.16 -13.98
C TRP A 302 -2.81 18.27 -13.62
N VAL A 303 -1.86 17.93 -12.76
CA VAL A 303 -0.70 18.76 -12.43
C VAL A 303 0.57 18.09 -12.95
N TRP A 304 1.57 18.91 -13.24
CA TRP A 304 2.86 18.42 -13.69
C TRP A 304 4.01 19.17 -13.00
N GLU A 305 5.12 18.48 -12.82
CA GLU A 305 6.35 19.07 -12.34
C GLU A 305 7.58 18.43 -12.98
N ILE A 306 8.64 19.20 -13.07
CA ILE A 306 9.95 18.72 -13.50
C ILE A 306 10.90 18.89 -12.31
N ARG A 307 11.44 17.79 -11.83
CA ARG A 307 12.46 17.76 -10.75
C ARG A 307 13.55 16.76 -11.12
N ASN A 308 14.80 17.12 -10.91
CA ASN A 308 15.96 16.24 -11.17
C ASN A 308 15.94 15.62 -12.57
N ASP A 309 15.66 16.44 -13.58
CA ASP A 309 15.58 16.01 -14.97
C ASP A 309 14.48 14.98 -15.28
N GLN A 310 13.48 14.86 -14.43
CA GLN A 310 12.34 13.94 -14.59
C GLN A 310 11.03 14.72 -14.63
N LEU A 311 10.12 14.31 -15.52
CA LEU A 311 8.76 14.82 -15.57
C LEU A 311 7.83 13.85 -14.85
N LEU A 312 7.03 14.39 -13.96
CA LEU A 312 5.88 13.73 -13.36
C LEU A 312 4.61 14.51 -13.76
N LEU A 313 3.66 13.83 -14.37
CA LEU A 313 2.34 14.33 -14.70
C LEU A 313 1.32 13.42 -14.03
N GLN A 314 0.48 13.98 -13.15
CA GLN A 314 -0.43 13.18 -12.33
C GLN A 314 -1.79 13.88 -12.14
N PRO A 315 -2.90 13.12 -12.05
CA PRO A 315 -4.19 13.72 -11.75
C PRO A 315 -4.23 14.21 -10.29
N VAL A 316 -5.01 15.24 -10.04
CA VAL A 316 -5.20 15.77 -8.69
C VAL A 316 -5.94 14.76 -7.81
N PHE A 317 -6.91 14.03 -8.39
CA PHE A 317 -7.71 13.00 -7.71
C PHE A 317 -7.77 11.72 -8.53
N ALA A 318 -7.79 10.55 -7.86
CA ALA A 318 -7.93 9.26 -8.52
C ALA A 318 -9.38 8.89 -8.89
N ARG A 319 -10.36 9.57 -8.31
CA ARG A 319 -11.80 9.25 -8.33
C ARG A 319 -12.32 8.79 -9.71
N GLU A 320 -12.02 9.53 -10.77
CA GLU A 320 -12.50 9.24 -12.13
C GLU A 320 -12.04 7.86 -12.64
N PHE A 321 -10.85 7.43 -12.24
CA PHE A 321 -10.24 6.19 -12.71
C PHE A 321 -10.72 4.96 -11.92
N MET A 322 -11.17 5.15 -10.67
CA MET A 322 -11.46 4.09 -9.72
C MET A 322 -12.53 3.12 -10.21
N LYS A 323 -13.58 3.64 -10.85
CA LYS A 323 -14.67 2.81 -11.39
C LYS A 323 -14.14 1.73 -12.32
N ASN A 324 -13.27 2.10 -13.24
CA ASN A 324 -12.74 1.18 -14.27
C ASN A 324 -11.59 0.32 -13.74
N LEU A 325 -10.72 0.87 -12.90
CA LEU A 325 -9.53 0.19 -12.43
C LEU A 325 -9.81 -0.79 -11.28
N VAL A 326 -10.78 -0.46 -10.41
CA VAL A 326 -11.02 -1.20 -9.17
C VAL A 326 -12.46 -1.72 -9.10
N TRP A 327 -13.45 -0.83 -9.14
CA TRP A 327 -14.80 -1.18 -8.72
C TRP A 327 -15.53 -2.12 -9.68
N LYS A 328 -15.23 -2.13 -10.96
CA LYS A 328 -15.79 -3.08 -11.93
C LYS A 328 -15.43 -4.55 -11.64
N ARG A 329 -14.56 -4.82 -10.68
CA ARG A 329 -14.09 -6.17 -10.35
C ARG A 329 -14.94 -6.89 -9.30
N GLY A 330 -15.78 -6.15 -8.58
CA GLY A 330 -16.68 -6.70 -7.58
C GLY A 330 -18.12 -6.25 -7.79
N GLU A 331 -19.06 -7.08 -7.34
CA GLU A 331 -20.47 -6.72 -7.23
C GLU A 331 -20.77 -6.14 -5.82
N ASN A 332 -20.05 -6.62 -4.81
CA ASN A 332 -20.09 -6.15 -3.44
C ASN A 332 -18.66 -5.95 -2.93
N TYR A 333 -18.51 -5.10 -1.93
CA TYR A 333 -17.20 -4.65 -1.44
C TYR A 333 -17.08 -4.83 0.07
N LEU A 334 -15.99 -5.44 0.53
CA LEU A 334 -15.55 -5.46 1.91
C LEU A 334 -14.21 -4.73 1.99
N ILE A 335 -14.22 -3.53 2.53
CA ILE A 335 -13.06 -2.66 2.64
C ILE A 335 -12.59 -2.67 4.08
N SER A 336 -11.33 -3.00 4.32
CA SER A 336 -10.79 -3.04 5.68
C SER A 336 -9.50 -2.23 5.82
N SER A 337 -9.40 -1.49 6.91
CA SER A 337 -8.19 -0.76 7.29
C SER A 337 -8.18 -0.45 8.78
N ALA A 338 -7.00 -0.16 9.31
CA ALA A 338 -6.84 0.36 10.67
C ALA A 338 -7.01 1.88 10.75
N THR A 339 -6.90 2.59 9.63
CA THR A 339 -6.60 4.02 9.59
C THR A 339 -7.37 4.79 8.52
N ILE A 340 -8.65 4.52 8.33
CA ILE A 340 -9.55 5.42 7.59
C ILE A 340 -10.09 6.44 8.59
N LEU A 341 -9.57 7.66 8.58
CA LEU A 341 -9.91 8.69 9.58
C LEU A 341 -11.22 9.41 9.25
N ASP A 342 -11.45 9.71 8.00
CA ASP A 342 -12.69 10.34 7.50
C ASP A 342 -13.33 9.41 6.45
N PRO A 343 -14.24 8.52 6.88
CA PRO A 343 -14.85 7.55 5.98
C PRO A 343 -15.71 8.19 4.89
N GLU A 344 -16.34 9.32 5.16
CA GLU A 344 -17.17 10.04 4.17
C GLU A 344 -16.28 10.63 3.07
N GLU A 345 -15.17 11.28 3.45
CA GLU A 345 -14.19 11.79 2.49
C GLU A 345 -13.53 10.63 1.72
N TYR A 346 -13.18 9.52 2.41
CA TYR A 346 -12.62 8.32 1.80
C TYR A 346 -13.53 7.76 0.70
N VAL A 347 -14.83 7.63 0.96
CA VAL A 347 -15.83 7.14 -0.01
C VAL A 347 -15.87 8.03 -1.25
N LYS A 348 -15.84 9.38 -1.07
CA LYS A 348 -15.86 10.36 -2.16
C LYS A 348 -14.57 10.34 -2.97
N LEU A 349 -13.41 10.38 -2.32
CA LEU A 349 -12.10 10.42 -3.00
C LEU A 349 -11.80 9.15 -3.78
N ASN A 350 -12.30 7.99 -3.30
CA ASN A 350 -12.15 6.72 -3.97
C ASN A 350 -13.30 6.40 -4.97
N GLY A 351 -14.19 7.35 -5.25
CA GLY A 351 -15.22 7.21 -6.29
C GLY A 351 -16.28 6.15 -6.01
N LEU A 352 -16.48 5.75 -4.75
CA LEU A 352 -17.57 4.85 -4.38
C LEU A 352 -18.94 5.51 -4.59
N THR A 353 -19.05 6.84 -4.36
CA THR A 353 -20.25 7.62 -4.66
C THR A 353 -20.59 7.73 -6.15
N ASP A 354 -19.72 7.29 -7.05
CA ASP A 354 -19.98 7.28 -8.50
C ASP A 354 -20.63 5.97 -8.96
N ILE A 355 -20.72 4.97 -8.06
CA ILE A 355 -21.21 3.64 -8.36
C ILE A 355 -22.24 3.13 -7.34
N LEU A 356 -22.35 3.72 -6.15
CA LEU A 356 -23.22 3.34 -5.05
C LEU A 356 -23.92 4.58 -4.49
N GLU A 357 -25.16 4.38 -4.03
CA GLU A 357 -25.88 5.35 -3.21
C GLU A 357 -25.39 5.32 -1.76
N GLU A 358 -25.60 6.39 -0.99
CA GLU A 358 -25.16 6.47 0.41
C GLU A 358 -25.78 5.37 1.28
N ASP A 359 -27.02 5.02 1.03
CA ASP A 359 -27.73 3.95 1.75
C ASP A 359 -27.26 2.52 1.38
N GLU A 360 -26.44 2.38 0.35
CA GLU A 360 -25.79 1.11 -0.01
C GLU A 360 -24.43 0.90 0.68
N ILE A 361 -23.96 1.89 1.46
CA ILE A 361 -22.68 1.84 2.18
C ILE A 361 -22.91 1.71 3.69
N GLU A 362 -22.18 0.86 4.35
CA GLU A 362 -22.14 0.71 5.81
C GLU A 362 -20.72 0.89 6.33
N ILE A 363 -20.56 1.68 7.38
CA ILE A 363 -19.28 1.92 8.05
C ILE A 363 -19.33 1.29 9.43
N LEU A 364 -18.41 0.38 9.71
CA LEU A 364 -18.30 -0.35 10.95
C LEU A 364 -16.95 -0.05 11.62
N GLU A 365 -17.00 0.45 12.84
CA GLU A 365 -15.81 0.67 13.65
C GLU A 365 -15.70 -0.40 14.73
N ALA A 366 -14.51 -0.99 14.87
CA ALA A 366 -14.21 -1.95 15.91
C ALA A 366 -13.39 -1.29 17.02
N PRO A 367 -13.73 -1.53 18.31
CA PRO A 367 -12.92 -1.09 19.43
C PRO A 367 -11.56 -1.77 19.45
N SER A 368 -10.56 -1.12 20.04
CA SER A 368 -9.28 -1.78 20.32
C SER A 368 -9.39 -2.72 21.51
N THR A 369 -8.73 -3.87 21.41
CA THR A 369 -8.57 -4.81 22.52
C THR A 369 -7.36 -4.50 23.40
N PHE A 370 -6.47 -3.61 22.96
CA PHE A 370 -5.23 -3.32 23.68
C PHE A 370 -5.44 -2.23 24.73
N PRO A 371 -5.03 -2.47 25.98
CA PRO A 371 -5.15 -1.49 27.06
C PRO A 371 -4.38 -0.20 26.74
N PRO A 372 -4.97 0.99 26.93
CA PRO A 372 -4.27 2.26 26.70
C PRO A 372 -3.01 2.43 27.57
N GLU A 373 -3.03 1.87 28.79
CA GLU A 373 -1.92 1.88 29.75
C GLU A 373 -0.68 1.13 29.24
N ASN A 374 -0.85 0.14 28.37
CA ASN A 374 0.25 -0.62 27.77
C ASN A 374 0.89 0.13 26.59
N ARG A 375 0.26 1.23 26.14
CA ARG A 375 0.74 2.01 24.99
C ARG A 375 0.53 3.52 25.19
N PRO A 376 1.03 4.09 26.29
CA PRO A 376 0.81 5.49 26.60
C PRO A 376 1.52 6.39 25.56
N ILE A 377 0.82 7.46 25.16
CA ILE A 377 1.41 8.56 24.41
C ILE A 377 1.95 9.56 25.43
N ILE A 378 3.20 9.92 25.31
CA ILE A 378 3.91 10.80 26.23
C ILE A 378 4.21 12.11 25.53
N ASP A 379 3.75 13.20 26.14
CA ASP A 379 4.05 14.54 25.69
C ASP A 379 5.51 14.90 26.09
N ALA A 380 6.36 14.99 25.10
CA ALA A 380 7.76 15.39 25.19
C ALA A 380 8.04 16.57 24.23
N THR A 381 6.99 17.38 23.95
CA THR A 381 7.05 18.42 22.94
C THR A 381 7.96 19.57 23.37
N VAL A 382 8.84 19.98 22.45
CA VAL A 382 9.80 21.10 22.65
C VAL A 382 9.43 22.36 21.86
N GLY A 383 8.46 22.23 20.96
CA GLY A 383 8.04 23.26 20.01
C GLY A 383 7.96 22.73 18.59
N PRO A 384 7.35 23.49 17.65
CA PRO A 384 7.22 23.06 16.26
C PRO A 384 8.58 22.95 15.56
N LEU A 385 8.87 21.82 14.94
CA LEU A 385 10.08 21.60 14.13
C LEU A 385 9.84 22.05 12.67
N THR A 386 9.47 23.33 12.50
CA THR A 386 9.32 23.97 11.18
C THR A 386 10.63 24.57 10.70
N MET A 387 10.72 24.91 9.39
CA MET A 387 11.91 25.58 8.84
C MET A 387 12.20 26.91 9.54
N GLN A 388 11.18 27.66 9.93
CA GLN A 388 11.33 28.96 10.59
C GLN A 388 11.83 28.85 12.03
N GLN A 389 11.56 27.74 12.70
CA GLN A 389 11.91 27.52 14.11
C GLN A 389 13.00 26.45 14.29
N TRP A 390 13.62 26.06 13.18
CA TRP A 390 14.62 24.98 13.16
C TRP A 390 15.77 25.23 14.14
N ASP A 391 16.43 26.38 14.02
CA ASP A 391 17.65 26.68 14.79
C ASP A 391 17.38 26.80 16.30
N THR A 392 16.14 27.14 16.68
CA THR A 392 15.72 27.20 18.09
C THR A 392 15.29 25.83 18.62
N ASN A 393 14.47 25.11 17.88
CA ASN A 393 13.77 23.93 18.42
C ASN A 393 14.52 22.61 18.15
N MET A 394 15.36 22.52 17.10
CA MET A 394 16.11 21.28 16.83
C MET A 394 17.12 20.92 17.94
N PRO A 395 17.90 21.86 18.50
CA PRO A 395 18.77 21.56 19.65
C PRO A 395 17.98 21.09 20.89
N LEU A 396 16.80 21.67 21.13
CA LEU A 396 15.91 21.23 22.22
C LEU A 396 15.39 19.81 21.98
N ALA A 397 15.03 19.50 20.73
CA ALA A 397 14.57 18.17 20.35
C ALA A 397 15.68 17.11 20.52
N VAL A 398 16.92 17.43 20.17
CA VAL A 398 18.07 16.54 20.41
C VAL A 398 18.26 16.29 21.91
N ALA A 399 18.21 17.33 22.74
CA ALA A 399 18.33 17.20 24.18
C ALA A 399 17.22 16.34 24.78
N GLU A 400 15.98 16.51 24.32
CA GLU A 400 14.84 15.72 24.77
C GLU A 400 14.97 14.24 24.33
N VAL A 401 15.40 13.99 23.08
CA VAL A 401 15.69 12.63 22.60
C VAL A 401 16.76 11.97 23.49
N GLU A 402 17.82 12.68 23.88
CA GLU A 402 18.84 12.15 24.80
C GLU A 402 18.24 11.80 26.17
N GLU A 403 17.34 12.63 26.69
CA GLU A 403 16.65 12.36 27.96
C GLU A 403 15.77 11.09 27.88
N ILE A 404 15.05 10.93 26.77
CA ILE A 404 14.26 9.72 26.50
C ILE A 404 15.19 8.49 26.41
N LEU A 405 16.29 8.58 25.66
CA LEU A 405 17.25 7.48 25.50
C LEU A 405 18.03 7.13 26.78
N ARG A 406 18.09 8.05 27.76
CA ARG A 406 18.59 7.74 29.11
C ARG A 406 17.62 6.85 29.89
N LYS A 407 16.32 7.05 29.71
CA LYS A 407 15.25 6.26 30.36
C LYS A 407 15.06 4.92 29.65
N GLU A 408 15.01 4.92 28.33
CA GLU A 408 14.74 3.76 27.50
C GLU A 408 16.01 2.95 27.21
N LYS A 409 16.11 1.76 27.82
CA LYS A 409 17.29 0.88 27.68
C LYS A 409 17.08 -0.22 26.61
N GLY A 410 15.83 -0.51 26.26
CA GLY A 410 15.48 -1.44 25.19
C GLY A 410 15.73 -0.84 23.80
N ASN A 411 15.23 -1.52 22.79
CA ASN A 411 15.24 -1.01 21.43
C ASN A 411 14.24 0.15 21.27
N VAL A 412 14.66 1.18 20.57
CA VAL A 412 13.87 2.39 20.31
C VAL A 412 13.81 2.64 18.82
N ALA A 413 12.66 3.07 18.30
CA ALA A 413 12.51 3.56 16.94
C ALA A 413 12.27 5.08 16.95
N ILE A 414 13.03 5.84 16.13
CA ILE A 414 12.86 7.28 15.97
C ILE A 414 12.35 7.59 14.57
N HIS A 415 11.19 8.24 14.48
CA HIS A 415 10.55 8.65 13.24
C HIS A 415 10.92 10.08 12.88
N CYS A 416 11.79 10.25 11.85
CA CYS A 416 12.39 11.54 11.47
C CYS A 416 11.67 12.24 10.32
N HIS A 417 10.82 11.55 9.56
CA HIS A 417 10.13 12.05 8.36
C HIS A 417 11.02 12.46 7.18
N SER A 418 12.25 12.93 7.39
CA SER A 418 13.17 13.29 6.30
C SER A 418 14.63 13.00 6.64
N TYR A 419 15.46 12.79 5.61
CA TYR A 419 16.91 12.63 5.77
C TYR A 419 17.59 13.88 6.36
N ARG A 420 17.00 15.05 6.20
CA ARG A 420 17.49 16.28 6.85
C ARG A 420 17.39 16.16 8.37
N HIS A 421 16.20 15.77 8.90
CA HIS A 421 15.99 15.59 10.34
C HIS A 421 16.84 14.45 10.89
N GLN A 422 16.93 13.33 10.14
CA GLN A 422 17.78 12.20 10.51
C GLN A 422 19.24 12.62 10.67
N ARG A 423 19.81 13.29 9.66
CA ARG A 423 21.22 13.73 9.68
C ARG A 423 21.50 14.73 10.81
N ALA A 424 20.62 15.70 11.03
CA ALA A 424 20.77 16.67 12.11
C ALA A 424 20.73 15.96 13.48
N LEU A 425 19.75 15.10 13.72
CA LEU A 425 19.67 14.32 14.95
C LEU A 425 20.96 13.50 15.19
N VAL A 426 21.41 12.76 14.18
CA VAL A 426 22.58 11.88 14.28
C VAL A 426 23.85 12.67 14.54
N ALA A 427 24.02 13.85 13.92
CA ALA A 427 25.19 14.70 14.10
C ALA A 427 25.27 15.31 15.50
N ASP A 428 24.13 15.72 16.06
CA ASP A 428 24.10 16.52 17.30
C ASP A 428 23.92 15.66 18.57
N LEU A 429 23.56 14.37 18.43
CA LEU A 429 23.54 13.43 19.56
C LEU A 429 24.94 13.20 20.11
N SER A 430 25.07 13.15 21.46
CA SER A 430 26.34 12.87 22.11
C SER A 430 26.89 11.48 21.74
N PRO A 431 28.23 11.26 21.73
CA PRO A 431 28.89 10.04 21.32
C PRO A 431 28.38 8.77 22.04
N LYS A 432 27.90 8.92 23.26
CA LYS A 432 27.30 7.85 24.05
C LYS A 432 26.08 7.25 23.35
N PHE A 433 25.19 8.09 22.81
CA PHE A 433 23.96 7.66 22.15
C PHE A 433 24.20 7.32 20.68
N GLN A 434 25.13 8.01 20.00
CA GLN A 434 25.51 7.67 18.63
C GLN A 434 25.93 6.20 18.49
N ARG A 435 26.60 5.60 19.49
CA ARG A 435 26.98 4.16 19.50
C ARG A 435 25.79 3.19 19.53
N ARG A 436 24.62 3.67 19.91
CA ARG A 436 23.39 2.86 19.91
C ARG A 436 22.67 2.91 18.57
N LEU A 437 22.98 3.87 17.69
CA LEU A 437 22.22 4.12 16.48
C LEU A 437 22.44 3.04 15.42
N ILE A 438 21.37 2.68 14.75
CA ILE A 438 21.32 2.01 13.46
C ILE A 438 20.61 2.98 12.53
N VAL A 439 21.37 3.51 11.57
CA VAL A 439 20.92 4.55 10.63
C VAL A 439 20.92 3.94 9.23
N HIS A 440 19.91 4.23 8.45
CA HIS A 440 19.80 3.74 7.07
C HIS A 440 19.90 4.86 6.04
N THR A 441 20.29 4.50 4.83
CA THR A 441 20.13 5.28 3.60
C THR A 441 18.84 4.85 2.86
N GLY A 442 18.63 5.34 1.62
CA GLY A 442 17.50 4.91 0.79
C GLY A 442 17.56 3.44 0.38
N ASP A 443 18.78 2.92 0.19
CA ASP A 443 19.01 1.61 -0.45
C ASP A 443 19.14 0.45 0.54
N ASP A 444 19.63 0.68 1.76
CA ASP A 444 19.94 -0.35 2.76
C ASP A 444 18.91 -0.45 3.90
N ARG A 445 17.77 0.21 3.77
CA ARG A 445 16.79 0.37 4.83
C ARG A 445 16.26 -0.96 5.38
N GLU A 446 15.90 -1.89 4.51
CA GLU A 446 15.36 -3.19 4.93
C GLU A 446 16.43 -4.01 5.67
N GLU A 447 17.66 -3.99 5.19
CA GLU A 447 18.79 -4.64 5.86
C GLU A 447 19.01 -4.07 7.27
N LYS A 448 19.03 -2.74 7.39
CA LYS A 448 19.22 -2.04 8.68
C LYS A 448 18.05 -2.24 9.64
N LEU A 449 16.83 -2.34 9.13
CA LEU A 449 15.68 -2.68 9.92
C LEU A 449 15.78 -4.11 10.50
N GLN A 450 16.16 -5.08 9.68
CA GLN A 450 16.38 -6.46 10.13
C GLN A 450 17.53 -6.58 11.14
N GLU A 451 18.61 -5.81 10.95
CA GLU A 451 19.72 -5.68 11.91
C GLU A 451 19.19 -5.19 13.27
N TRP A 452 18.39 -4.11 13.26
CA TRP A 452 17.82 -3.53 14.47
C TRP A 452 16.86 -4.50 15.17
N MET A 453 15.97 -5.15 14.45
CA MET A 453 15.00 -6.09 15.02
C MET A 453 15.68 -7.27 15.75
N ARG A 454 16.87 -7.68 15.31
CA ARG A 454 17.68 -8.75 15.94
C ARG A 454 18.59 -8.23 17.05
N SER A 455 18.71 -6.93 17.20
CA SER A 455 19.60 -6.29 18.19
C SER A 455 18.90 -6.11 19.54
N ARG A 456 19.66 -5.66 20.55
CA ARG A 456 19.16 -5.27 21.87
C ARG A 456 19.77 -3.93 22.28
N GLY A 457 18.92 -3.04 22.84
CA GLY A 457 19.34 -1.73 23.31
C GLY A 457 19.80 -0.76 22.21
N LYS A 458 19.43 -1.04 20.94
CA LYS A 458 19.76 -0.21 19.78
C LYS A 458 18.62 0.76 19.43
N VAL A 459 18.96 1.77 18.66
CA VAL A 459 18.04 2.84 18.25
C VAL A 459 18.00 2.88 16.73
N PHE A 460 16.86 2.56 16.14
CA PHE A 460 16.62 2.65 14.70
C PHE A 460 16.14 4.05 14.33
N VAL A 461 16.90 4.77 13.51
CA VAL A 461 16.55 6.13 13.09
C VAL A 461 15.97 6.06 11.67
N SER A 462 14.63 6.12 11.59
CA SER A 462 13.88 5.94 10.35
C SER A 462 13.40 7.25 9.74
N VAL A 463 13.48 7.35 8.42
CA VAL A 463 12.97 8.50 7.64
C VAL A 463 11.55 8.25 7.15
N ALA A 464 11.15 7.00 6.98
CA ALA A 464 9.83 6.63 6.48
C ALA A 464 9.13 5.69 7.45
N PHE A 465 7.82 5.83 7.51
CA PHE A 465 6.94 4.91 8.23
C PHE A 465 6.78 3.65 7.39
N ASN A 466 7.21 2.49 7.90
CA ASN A 466 7.08 1.22 7.19
C ASN A 466 5.71 0.60 7.42
N GLU A 467 5.02 0.28 6.36
CA GLU A 467 3.85 -0.58 6.40
C GLU A 467 4.26 -2.06 6.55
N GLY A 468 3.42 -2.85 7.21
CA GLY A 468 3.52 -4.31 7.22
C GLY A 468 4.50 -4.95 8.19
N GLN A 469 5.24 -4.20 9.00
CA GLN A 469 6.18 -4.77 9.98
C GLN A 469 5.62 -4.69 11.42
N ASP A 470 5.69 -5.80 12.15
CA ASP A 470 5.27 -5.93 13.55
C ASP A 470 6.48 -5.89 14.49
N TRP A 471 6.50 -4.92 15.41
CA TRP A 471 7.57 -4.74 16.39
C TRP A 471 7.13 -5.16 17.80
N LYS A 472 6.76 -6.42 17.94
CA LYS A 472 6.22 -6.99 19.19
C LYS A 472 7.27 -7.10 20.30
N TYR A 473 6.82 -6.88 21.53
CA TYR A 473 7.58 -7.16 22.75
C TYR A 473 8.96 -6.48 22.76
N ASP A 474 10.00 -7.28 22.99
CA ASP A 474 11.37 -6.81 23.07
C ASP A 474 11.93 -6.22 21.76
N VAL A 475 11.22 -6.35 20.63
CA VAL A 475 11.65 -5.75 19.35
C VAL A 475 11.62 -4.22 19.45
N CYS A 476 10.60 -3.64 20.13
CA CYS A 476 10.51 -2.19 20.27
C CYS A 476 9.84 -1.82 21.61
N SER A 477 10.60 -1.30 22.57
CA SER A 477 10.08 -0.86 23.87
C SER A 477 9.58 0.59 23.87
N ALA A 478 10.05 1.40 22.93
CA ALA A 478 9.62 2.79 22.78
C ALA A 478 9.75 3.29 21.34
N GLN A 479 8.89 4.23 20.98
CA GLN A 479 8.96 4.99 19.73
C GLN A 479 9.04 6.48 20.03
N ILE A 480 9.73 7.23 19.17
CA ILE A 480 9.86 8.69 19.26
C ILE A 480 9.40 9.29 17.94
N LEU A 481 8.34 10.08 17.97
CA LEU A 481 7.93 10.93 16.85
C LEU A 481 8.75 12.23 16.93
N LEU A 482 9.89 12.27 16.24
CA LEU A 482 10.73 13.44 16.19
C LEU A 482 10.10 14.55 15.36
N LYS A 483 9.48 14.18 14.23
CA LYS A 483 8.85 15.14 13.30
C LYS A 483 7.50 14.61 12.82
N VAL A 484 6.47 15.46 12.90
CA VAL A 484 5.15 15.18 12.30
C VAL A 484 5.29 15.09 10.78
N PRO A 485 4.74 14.03 10.15
CA PRO A 485 4.92 13.74 8.72
C PRO A 485 3.92 14.51 7.84
N PHE A 486 3.99 15.83 7.85
CA PHE A 486 3.22 16.63 6.91
C PHE A 486 3.70 16.43 5.47
N GLY A 487 2.77 16.28 4.54
CA GLY A 487 3.08 16.21 3.11
C GLY A 487 3.87 17.42 2.61
N ASP A 488 4.67 17.24 1.56
CA ASP A 488 5.44 18.32 0.94
C ASP A 488 4.50 19.33 0.25
N ILE A 489 4.40 20.53 0.80
CA ILE A 489 3.61 21.64 0.20
C ILE A 489 4.21 22.07 -1.15
N GLY A 490 5.48 21.77 -1.42
CA GLY A 490 6.11 21.98 -2.72
C GLY A 490 5.64 20.99 -3.79
N ASP A 491 5.02 19.87 -3.42
CA ASP A 491 4.38 18.96 -4.35
C ASP A 491 3.18 19.64 -5.03
N ARG A 492 3.16 19.62 -6.37
CA ARG A 492 2.13 20.32 -7.17
C ARG A 492 0.71 19.80 -6.90
N ARG A 493 0.55 18.51 -6.64
CA ARG A 493 -0.74 17.88 -6.33
C ARG A 493 -1.22 18.28 -4.94
N VAL A 494 -0.35 18.19 -3.94
CA VAL A 494 -0.67 18.62 -2.57
C VAL A 494 -1.07 20.09 -2.56
N LYS A 495 -0.28 20.95 -3.21
CA LYS A 495 -0.57 22.37 -3.34
C LYS A 495 -1.92 22.60 -3.99
N ARG A 496 -2.20 21.91 -5.11
CA ARG A 496 -3.47 22.09 -5.83
C ARG A 496 -4.68 21.65 -5.02
N ARG A 497 -4.57 20.55 -4.27
CA ARG A 497 -5.63 20.13 -3.33
C ARG A 497 -5.89 21.16 -2.24
N LEU A 498 -4.84 21.76 -1.69
CA LEU A 498 -4.98 22.85 -0.70
C LEU A 498 -5.68 24.08 -1.30
N GLU A 499 -5.34 24.48 -2.54
CA GLU A 499 -6.01 25.56 -3.27
C GLU A 499 -7.50 25.27 -3.53
N LEU A 500 -7.86 24.00 -3.73
CA LEU A 500 -9.24 23.53 -3.88
C LEU A 500 -9.98 23.36 -2.54
N GLY A 501 -9.35 23.71 -1.42
CA GLY A 501 -9.99 23.69 -0.10
C GLY A 501 -9.85 22.39 0.68
N HIS A 502 -9.10 21.39 0.19
CA HIS A 502 -8.90 20.09 0.85
C HIS A 502 -7.88 20.15 1.99
N ARG A 503 -7.96 21.18 2.85
CA ARG A 503 -7.05 21.30 4.01
C ARG A 503 -7.24 20.16 5.01
N GLN A 504 -8.49 19.72 5.23
CA GLN A 504 -8.76 18.63 6.17
C GLN A 504 -8.12 17.32 5.70
N TRP A 505 -8.21 17.00 4.41
CA TRP A 505 -7.50 15.87 3.81
C TRP A 505 -5.99 15.91 4.12
N TYR A 506 -5.35 17.06 3.93
CA TYR A 506 -3.92 17.23 4.20
C TYR A 506 -3.54 16.94 5.66
N LEU A 507 -4.37 17.42 6.60
CA LEU A 507 -4.17 17.16 8.02
C LEU A 507 -4.46 15.70 8.38
N ASN A 508 -5.51 15.12 7.81
CA ASN A 508 -5.87 13.73 8.01
C ASN A 508 -4.77 12.78 7.50
N GLN A 509 -4.12 13.09 6.37
CA GLN A 509 -2.98 12.30 5.90
C GLN A 509 -1.81 12.30 6.90
N ALA A 510 -1.43 13.46 7.42
CA ALA A 510 -0.38 13.54 8.44
C ALA A 510 -0.77 12.78 9.73
N MET A 511 -2.03 12.89 10.17
CA MET A 511 -2.51 12.19 11.37
C MET A 511 -2.58 10.67 11.16
N LEU A 512 -2.95 10.23 9.96
CA LEU A 512 -2.96 8.82 9.57
C LEU A 512 -1.57 8.19 9.75
N GLU A 513 -0.53 8.83 9.24
CA GLU A 513 0.84 8.35 9.39
C GLU A 513 1.30 8.31 10.87
N VAL A 514 0.90 9.30 11.68
CA VAL A 514 1.18 9.29 13.13
C VAL A 514 0.51 8.08 13.80
N ILE A 515 -0.76 7.82 13.50
CA ILE A 515 -1.50 6.67 14.05
C ILE A 515 -0.90 5.34 13.58
N GLN A 516 -0.46 5.26 12.34
CA GLN A 516 0.20 4.08 11.81
C GLN A 516 1.55 3.80 12.50
N ALA A 517 2.35 4.85 12.71
CA ALA A 517 3.60 4.72 13.47
C ALA A 517 3.33 4.23 14.90
N TYR A 518 2.38 4.87 15.59
CA TYR A 518 1.96 4.47 16.93
C TYR A 518 1.51 3.01 17.01
N GLY A 519 0.77 2.52 16.02
CA GLY A 519 0.21 1.16 15.98
C GLY A 519 1.23 0.04 15.74
N ARG A 520 2.54 0.32 15.62
CA ARG A 520 3.53 -0.71 15.24
C ARG A 520 4.08 -1.52 16.41
N ALA A 521 4.27 -0.92 17.55
CA ALA A 521 4.97 -1.55 18.66
C ALA A 521 4.09 -2.48 19.50
N VAL A 522 2.81 -2.17 19.70
CA VAL A 522 1.90 -2.98 20.52
C VAL A 522 0.99 -3.79 19.61
N ARG A 523 1.12 -5.12 19.67
CA ARG A 523 0.42 -6.08 18.78
C ARG A 523 -0.27 -7.23 19.51
N ALA A 524 -0.16 -7.28 20.84
CA ALA A 524 -0.82 -8.24 21.72
C ALA A 524 -1.34 -7.52 22.97
N GLU A 525 -2.27 -8.16 23.71
CA GLU A 525 -2.87 -7.56 24.91
C GLU A 525 -1.86 -7.39 26.06
N ASP A 526 -0.86 -8.26 26.10
CA ASP A 526 0.24 -8.28 27.09
C ASP A 526 1.51 -7.55 26.60
N ASP A 527 1.49 -6.99 25.41
CA ASP A 527 2.60 -6.22 24.84
C ASP A 527 2.55 -4.75 25.30
N ALA A 528 3.71 -4.13 25.53
CA ALA A 528 3.79 -2.75 26.00
C ALA A 528 4.92 -1.96 25.33
N ALA A 529 4.61 -0.74 24.89
CA ALA A 529 5.58 0.20 24.36
C ALA A 529 5.13 1.66 24.60
N ARG A 530 6.09 2.56 24.77
CA ARG A 530 5.82 3.99 24.94
C ARG A 530 5.95 4.72 23.60
N PHE A 531 5.10 5.73 23.40
CA PHE A 531 5.17 6.59 22.21
C PHE A 531 5.41 8.04 22.65
N TYR A 532 6.59 8.56 22.38
CA TYR A 532 7.00 9.92 22.73
C TYR A 532 6.77 10.86 21.56
N VAL A 533 6.14 12.01 21.80
CA VAL A 533 5.91 13.05 20.79
C VAL A 533 6.81 14.24 21.09
N VAL A 534 7.77 14.54 20.21
CA VAL A 534 8.76 15.62 20.38
C VAL A 534 8.40 16.87 19.59
N ASP A 535 7.87 16.72 18.34
CA ASP A 535 7.45 17.87 17.52
C ASP A 535 6.16 18.50 18.07
N GLY A 536 6.23 19.73 18.53
CA GLY A 536 5.08 20.50 19.03
C GLY A 536 3.97 20.74 18.01
N SER A 537 4.25 20.60 16.70
CA SER A 537 3.23 20.65 15.65
C SER A 537 2.15 19.56 15.83
N CYS A 538 2.46 18.48 16.55
CA CYS A 538 1.52 17.37 16.79
C CYS A 538 0.32 17.83 17.66
N THR A 539 0.52 18.75 18.59
CA THR A 539 -0.57 19.29 19.43
C THR A 539 -1.65 19.95 18.59
N GLU A 540 -1.24 20.79 17.63
CA GLU A 540 -2.18 21.46 16.72
C GLU A 540 -2.80 20.47 15.73
N LEU A 541 -2.02 19.52 15.22
CA LEU A 541 -2.54 18.45 14.35
C LEU A 541 -3.64 17.65 15.06
N ILE A 542 -3.42 17.18 16.28
CA ILE A 542 -4.42 16.46 17.07
C ILE A 542 -5.68 17.30 17.28
N ARG A 543 -5.56 18.59 17.61
CA ARG A 543 -6.71 19.50 17.77
C ARG A 543 -7.53 19.62 16.49
N ASN A 544 -6.88 19.84 15.36
CA ASN A 544 -7.54 20.06 14.06
C ASN A 544 -8.13 18.77 13.46
N THR A 545 -7.67 17.60 13.91
CA THR A 545 -8.17 16.29 13.45
C THR A 545 -8.97 15.55 14.52
N TRP A 546 -9.26 16.16 15.68
CA TRP A 546 -9.85 15.51 16.84
C TRP A 546 -11.09 14.67 16.55
N ARG A 547 -12.00 15.19 15.73
CA ARG A 547 -13.25 14.50 15.39
C ARG A 547 -13.01 13.21 14.59
N PHE A 548 -11.88 13.09 13.87
CA PHE A 548 -11.54 11.97 12.99
C PHE A 548 -10.62 10.95 13.65
N ILE A 549 -10.00 11.31 14.77
CA ILE A 549 -9.07 10.41 15.48
C ILE A 549 -9.88 9.30 16.14
N PRO A 550 -9.49 8.00 15.98
CA PRO A 550 -10.16 6.88 16.60
C PRO A 550 -10.15 6.98 18.15
N ASP A 551 -11.22 6.54 18.79
CA ASP A 551 -11.35 6.62 20.25
C ASP A 551 -10.25 5.85 20.99
N TRP A 552 -9.78 4.74 20.45
CA TRP A 552 -8.68 3.99 21.04
C TRP A 552 -7.34 4.75 21.04
N PHE A 553 -7.12 5.67 20.08
CA PHE A 553 -5.97 6.55 20.08
C PHE A 553 -6.17 7.70 21.07
N LYS A 554 -7.36 8.31 21.08
CA LYS A 554 -7.72 9.36 22.06
C LYS A 554 -7.55 8.88 23.50
N ALA A 555 -7.89 7.61 23.77
CA ALA A 555 -7.75 7.01 25.11
C ALA A 555 -6.29 7.00 25.60
N ALA A 556 -5.31 6.84 24.70
CA ALA A 556 -3.89 6.81 25.02
C ALA A 556 -3.23 8.20 25.14
N LEU A 557 -3.93 9.27 24.72
CA LEU A 557 -3.40 10.63 24.76
C LEU A 557 -3.29 11.17 26.20
N PRO A 558 -2.20 11.86 26.56
CA PRO A 558 -2.09 12.56 27.82
C PRO A 558 -3.06 13.76 27.91
N PRO A 559 -3.36 14.26 29.11
CA PRO A 559 -4.26 15.40 29.30
C PRO A 559 -3.86 16.66 28.51
N THR A 560 -2.57 16.88 28.30
CA THR A 560 -2.04 18.03 27.54
C THR A 560 -2.54 18.09 26.09
N PHE A 561 -2.76 16.94 25.45
CA PHE A 561 -3.32 16.86 24.10
C PHE A 561 -4.87 16.84 24.07
N LYS A 562 -5.54 16.60 25.20
CA LYS A 562 -6.99 16.50 25.29
C LYS A 562 -7.69 17.85 25.45
N GLN A 563 -6.96 18.96 25.55
CA GLN A 563 -7.55 20.29 25.59
C GLN A 563 -8.18 20.60 24.23
N GLY A 564 -9.51 20.65 24.19
CA GLY A 564 -10.31 20.82 23.00
C GLY A 564 -10.04 22.15 22.25
N PRO A 565 -10.64 22.36 21.06
CA PRO A 565 -10.39 23.53 20.25
C PRO A 565 -10.76 24.81 21.03
N THR A 566 -9.76 25.60 21.38
CA THR A 566 -9.97 27.00 21.73
C THR A 566 -10.53 27.68 20.47
N ASN A 567 -11.67 28.36 20.61
CA ASN A 567 -12.46 29.01 19.57
C ASN A 567 -11.66 29.48 18.35
N LEU A 568 -12.10 29.06 17.16
CA LEU A 568 -11.57 29.35 15.82
C LEU A 568 -11.68 30.83 15.41
N THR A 569 -11.33 31.79 16.26
CA THR A 569 -11.49 33.24 15.94
C THR A 569 -10.18 34.01 15.78
N SER A 570 -9.02 33.37 15.74
CA SER A 570 -7.75 34.12 15.68
C SER A 570 -6.73 33.74 14.62
N MET A 571 -7.08 33.00 13.56
CA MET A 571 -6.11 32.67 12.49
C MET A 571 -6.56 33.12 11.08
N SER A 572 -7.08 34.33 10.93
CA SER A 572 -7.32 34.96 9.61
C SER A 572 -6.24 35.94 9.17
N LYS A 573 -5.06 35.94 9.79
CA LYS A 573 -3.93 36.82 9.38
C LYS A 573 -2.58 36.13 9.57
N ALA A 574 -2.20 35.31 8.62
CA ALA A 574 -0.78 35.10 8.27
C ALA A 574 -0.73 34.64 6.81
N ASN A 575 -0.58 35.64 5.93
CA ASN A 575 -0.21 35.44 4.53
C ASN A 575 1.21 34.89 4.40
#